data_879f9bad3e7d9a8a8ca4721c0ef2274a
#
_entry.id   879f9bad3e7d9a8a8ca4721c0ef2274a
#
_cell.length_a   1.000
_cell.length_b   1.000
_cell.length_c   1.000
_cell.angle_alpha   90.00
_cell.angle_beta   90.00
_cell.angle_gamma   90.00
#
_symmetry.space_group_name_H-M   'P 1'
#
loop_
_entity.id
_entity.type
_entity.pdbx_description
1 polymer ?
#
loop_
_entity_poly.entity_id
_entity_poly.type
_entity_poly.pdbx_seq_one_letter_code
_entity_poly.pdbx_strand_id
1 'polypeptide(L)'
;MNLSRRKKQALSVVVVILLGLTLLNATWLAPSPAGKPKLIAHRGVYHLYNKRAAFGRDTCTARFIHPPDHEVFENTIASIQMAAGLGGDMVEIDVAPTKDGKMVLFHDWTVDCRTNGKGETRDLTLSELKALDIGYGYTADGGKSFPLRGKGIGQIPTVEEALAAMPARPLLFNFKSKNPDEADQLFAILKASGRDYEKLGDAFYGAQRPVDRIRQLATKNWAFNMKNEAKSCTKDYVLYGWTGIVPESCRNGVLVIPINYQWPMWGWPNRLIARMEGVGAKIIVVGPHESGKSNEGLSDVHDLGKIPASYNGYIWVEDIWAIGPALRR
;
A
#
# COMPACT_ATOMS: atom_id res chain seq x y z
N MET A 1 6.45 26.06 50.87
CA MET A 1 7.21 24.81 51.17
C MET A 1 8.51 24.83 50.41
N ASN A 2 9.65 25.15 51.06
CA ASN A 2 10.97 25.22 50.39
C ASN A 2 11.51 23.81 50.21
N LEU A 3 11.68 23.43 48.95
CA LEU A 3 12.33 22.15 48.58
C LEU A 3 13.80 22.13 49.09
N SER A 4 14.26 21.00 49.63
CA SER A 4 15.66 20.82 50.01
C SER A 4 16.57 20.95 48.79
N ARG A 5 17.85 21.30 48.97
CA ARG A 5 18.84 21.46 47.89
C ARG A 5 18.94 20.23 46.97
N ARG A 6 18.91 19.03 47.56
CA ARG A 6 18.92 17.75 46.79
C ARG A 6 17.67 17.61 45.93
N LYS A 7 16.47 17.96 46.43
CA LYS A 7 15.22 17.92 45.61
C LYS A 7 15.23 18.95 44.49
N LYS A 8 15.78 20.15 44.70
CA LYS A 8 15.97 21.16 43.64
C LYS A 8 16.90 20.67 42.56
N GLN A 9 18.03 20.06 42.92
CA GLN A 9 18.99 19.48 41.96
C GLN A 9 18.36 18.33 41.14
N ALA A 10 17.67 17.40 41.78
CA ALA A 10 16.96 16.32 41.08
C ALA A 10 15.91 16.87 40.12
N LEU A 11 15.13 17.87 40.54
CA LEU A 11 14.15 18.52 39.65
C LEU A 11 14.82 19.19 38.45
N SER A 12 15.95 19.89 38.66
CA SER A 12 16.71 20.52 37.57
C SER A 12 17.21 19.48 36.56
N VAL A 13 17.72 18.33 37.00
CA VAL A 13 18.15 17.23 36.13
C VAL A 13 16.99 16.69 35.30
N VAL A 14 15.83 16.45 35.93
CA VAL A 14 14.61 15.99 35.22
C VAL A 14 14.19 17.00 34.17
N VAL A 15 14.17 18.29 34.51
CA VAL A 15 13.82 19.37 33.55
C VAL A 15 14.78 19.39 32.37
N VAL A 16 16.11 19.28 32.60
CA VAL A 16 17.09 19.24 31.53
C VAL A 16 16.89 18.02 30.62
N ILE A 17 16.62 16.85 31.19
CA ILE A 17 16.33 15.64 30.42
C ILE A 17 15.06 15.84 29.57
N LEU A 18 13.97 16.33 30.16
CA LEU A 18 12.72 16.57 29.44
C LEU A 18 12.89 17.60 28.31
N LEU A 19 13.62 18.68 28.58
CA LEU A 19 13.97 19.65 27.52
C LEU A 19 14.81 19.02 26.42
N GLY A 20 15.81 18.25 26.76
CA GLY A 20 16.64 17.52 25.78
C GLY A 20 15.80 16.58 24.92
N LEU A 21 14.91 15.79 25.51
CA LEU A 21 14.01 14.88 24.76
C LEU A 21 13.03 15.65 23.88
N THR A 22 12.50 16.78 24.37
CA THR A 22 11.61 17.63 23.59
C THR A 22 12.32 18.22 22.38
N LEU A 23 13.52 18.77 22.55
CA LEU A 23 14.33 19.32 21.45
C LEU A 23 14.77 18.24 20.46
N LEU A 24 15.13 17.06 20.95
CA LEU A 24 15.49 15.92 20.12
C LEU A 24 14.37 15.51 19.17
N ASN A 25 13.11 15.61 19.63
CA ASN A 25 11.92 15.24 18.87
C ASN A 25 11.16 16.44 18.29
N ALA A 26 11.66 17.66 18.44
CA ALA A 26 11.03 18.86 17.90
C ALA A 26 11.05 18.87 16.37
N THR A 27 9.88 18.74 15.77
CA THR A 27 9.73 18.70 14.29
C THR A 27 10.16 20.01 13.63
N TRP A 28 9.95 21.16 14.28
CA TRP A 28 10.32 22.49 13.78
C TRP A 28 11.83 22.76 13.77
N LEU A 29 12.63 21.94 14.43
CA LEU A 29 14.11 22.00 14.38
C LEU A 29 14.69 21.19 13.22
N ALA A 30 13.88 20.42 12.51
CA ALA A 30 14.30 19.74 11.30
C ALA A 30 13.88 20.53 10.06
N PRO A 31 14.69 20.57 8.99
CA PRO A 31 14.28 21.20 7.75
C PRO A 31 13.02 20.57 7.20
N SER A 32 12.21 21.37 6.52
CA SER A 32 11.07 20.82 5.80
C SER A 32 11.55 19.92 4.66
N PRO A 33 11.03 18.70 4.54
CA PRO A 33 11.40 17.80 3.46
C PRO A 33 11.08 18.42 2.10
N ALA A 34 11.91 18.12 1.10
CA ALA A 34 11.65 18.51 -0.27
C ALA A 34 10.67 17.55 -0.95
N GLY A 35 9.86 18.06 -1.88
CA GLY A 35 8.92 17.27 -2.68
C GLY A 35 7.48 17.34 -2.18
N LYS A 36 6.65 16.52 -2.79
CA LYS A 36 5.21 16.42 -2.52
C LYS A 36 4.86 14.99 -2.12
N PRO A 37 3.75 14.76 -1.43
CA PRO A 37 3.26 13.42 -1.18
C PRO A 37 2.95 12.71 -2.49
N LYS A 38 3.17 11.38 -2.50
CA LYS A 38 2.97 10.50 -3.65
C LYS A 38 1.82 9.54 -3.36
N LEU A 39 0.90 9.41 -4.30
CA LEU A 39 -0.25 8.52 -4.16
C LEU A 39 0.08 7.12 -4.68
N ILE A 40 -0.14 6.10 -3.83
CA ILE A 40 -0.20 4.70 -4.24
C ILE A 40 -1.68 4.34 -4.42
N ALA A 41 -2.13 4.14 -5.65
CA ALA A 41 -3.48 3.72 -5.95
C ALA A 41 -3.60 2.19 -5.77
N HIS A 42 -4.38 1.74 -4.79
CA HIS A 42 -4.59 0.33 -4.47
C HIS A 42 -5.43 -0.33 -5.57
N ARG A 43 -4.88 -1.32 -6.27
CA ARG A 43 -5.50 -2.06 -7.39
C ARG A 43 -5.98 -1.19 -8.57
N GLY A 44 -5.48 0.04 -8.67
CA GLY A 44 -5.95 1.03 -9.63
C GLY A 44 -7.27 1.70 -9.21
N VAL A 45 -8.23 1.82 -10.15
CA VAL A 45 -9.62 2.23 -9.87
C VAL A 45 -10.45 0.98 -9.65
N TYR A 46 -11.23 0.96 -8.57
CA TYR A 46 -12.10 -0.17 -8.28
C TYR A 46 -13.36 0.23 -7.50
N HIS A 47 -14.34 -0.68 -7.43
CA HIS A 47 -15.57 -0.46 -6.67
C HIS A 47 -15.33 -0.58 -5.18
N LEU A 48 -15.50 0.51 -4.45
CA LEU A 48 -15.48 0.51 -3.00
C LEU A 48 -16.60 -0.36 -2.44
N TYR A 49 -16.36 -0.91 -1.27
CA TYR A 49 -17.31 -1.82 -0.63
C TYR A 49 -17.54 -1.47 0.85
N ASN A 50 -18.70 -1.88 1.35
CA ASN A 50 -19.07 -1.68 2.74
C ASN A 50 -18.12 -2.45 3.67
N LYS A 51 -17.42 -1.73 4.54
CA LYS A 51 -16.52 -2.30 5.52
C LYS A 51 -17.31 -3.03 6.61
N ARG A 52 -17.19 -4.34 6.69
CA ARG A 52 -17.75 -5.18 7.73
C ARG A 52 -16.68 -5.59 8.74
N ALA A 53 -17.10 -6.02 9.93
CA ALA A 53 -16.22 -6.23 11.09
C ALA A 53 -15.09 -7.26 10.91
N ALA A 54 -15.12 -8.14 9.93
CA ALA A 54 -14.05 -9.12 9.69
C ALA A 54 -14.01 -9.52 8.21
N PHE A 55 -12.98 -9.06 7.50
CA PHE A 55 -12.62 -9.63 6.21
C PHE A 55 -11.57 -10.72 6.42
N GLY A 56 -11.91 -11.95 6.07
CA GLY A 56 -10.97 -13.05 5.94
C GLY A 56 -10.37 -13.10 4.53
N ARG A 57 -9.41 -14.01 4.34
CA ARG A 57 -8.74 -14.25 3.06
C ARG A 57 -9.73 -14.50 1.90
N ASP A 58 -10.82 -15.21 2.19
CA ASP A 58 -11.80 -15.68 1.20
C ASP A 58 -13.08 -14.82 1.20
N THR A 59 -13.05 -13.63 1.81
CA THR A 59 -14.20 -12.74 1.81
C THR A 59 -14.44 -12.18 0.42
N CYS A 60 -15.61 -12.46 -0.13
CA CYS A 60 -16.04 -11.97 -1.44
C CYS A 60 -16.48 -10.50 -1.36
N THR A 61 -15.56 -9.56 -1.54
CA THR A 61 -15.87 -8.12 -1.47
C THR A 61 -16.78 -7.63 -2.60
N ALA A 62 -16.79 -8.29 -3.75
CA ALA A 62 -17.69 -7.99 -4.85
C ALA A 62 -19.19 -8.07 -4.47
N ARG A 63 -19.53 -8.81 -3.40
CA ARG A 63 -20.91 -8.94 -2.92
C ARG A 63 -21.38 -7.80 -2.00
N PHE A 64 -20.53 -6.83 -1.74
CA PHE A 64 -20.80 -5.76 -0.77
C PHE A 64 -20.40 -4.39 -1.29
N ILE A 65 -20.28 -4.23 -2.61
CA ILE A 65 -19.90 -2.94 -3.21
C ILE A 65 -20.94 -1.86 -2.89
N HIS A 66 -20.52 -0.62 -2.93
CA HIS A 66 -21.46 0.50 -3.06
C HIS A 66 -22.16 0.44 -4.42
N PRO A 67 -23.33 1.07 -4.60
CA PRO A 67 -23.91 1.19 -5.93
C PRO A 67 -22.87 1.65 -6.93
N PRO A 68 -22.64 0.90 -8.04
CA PRO A 68 -21.56 1.22 -8.96
C PRO A 68 -21.86 2.51 -9.73
N ASP A 69 -20.89 3.42 -9.76
CA ASP A 69 -20.90 4.68 -10.51
C ASP A 69 -20.01 4.65 -11.74
N HIS A 70 -19.27 3.55 -11.93
CA HIS A 70 -18.41 3.27 -13.10
C HIS A 70 -18.40 1.77 -13.44
N GLU A 71 -17.81 1.40 -14.59
CA GLU A 71 -17.70 0.02 -15.08
C GLU A 71 -16.24 -0.49 -15.10
N VAL A 72 -15.35 0.17 -14.37
CA VAL A 72 -13.94 -0.19 -14.30
C VAL A 72 -13.71 -1.20 -13.18
N PHE A 73 -12.95 -2.25 -13.47
CA PHE A 73 -12.63 -3.31 -12.49
C PHE A 73 -11.18 -3.21 -12.04
N GLU A 74 -10.94 -3.51 -10.76
CA GLU A 74 -9.60 -3.58 -10.18
C GLU A 74 -8.66 -4.50 -10.98
N ASN A 75 -7.37 -4.20 -10.95
CA ASN A 75 -6.36 -5.03 -11.60
C ASN A 75 -6.56 -5.22 -13.12
N THR A 76 -7.22 -4.28 -13.80
CA THR A 76 -7.37 -4.26 -15.27
C THR A 76 -6.53 -3.15 -15.89
N ILE A 77 -6.27 -3.23 -17.19
CA ILE A 77 -5.54 -2.17 -17.91
C ILE A 77 -6.26 -0.82 -17.80
N ALA A 78 -7.57 -0.81 -17.97
CA ALA A 78 -8.38 0.41 -17.83
C ALA A 78 -8.24 1.02 -16.43
N SER A 79 -8.27 0.18 -15.40
CA SER A 79 -8.15 0.57 -13.99
C SER A 79 -6.79 1.23 -13.69
N ILE A 80 -5.68 0.59 -14.07
CA ILE A 80 -4.34 1.10 -13.77
C ILE A 80 -4.02 2.39 -14.54
N GLN A 81 -4.45 2.49 -15.80
CA GLN A 81 -4.27 3.70 -16.60
C GLN A 81 -5.13 4.85 -16.08
N MET A 82 -6.38 4.58 -15.71
CA MET A 82 -7.26 5.58 -15.13
C MET A 82 -6.73 6.10 -13.79
N ALA A 83 -6.26 5.21 -12.91
CA ALA A 83 -5.65 5.60 -11.64
C ALA A 83 -4.43 6.51 -11.84
N ALA A 84 -3.56 6.20 -12.79
CA ALA A 84 -2.42 7.04 -13.14
C ALA A 84 -2.87 8.41 -13.69
N GLY A 85 -3.93 8.45 -14.50
CA GLY A 85 -4.55 9.68 -15.02
C GLY A 85 -5.14 10.55 -13.92
N LEU A 86 -5.76 9.94 -12.92
CA LEU A 86 -6.36 10.61 -11.77
C LEU A 86 -5.31 11.11 -10.74
N GLY A 87 -4.04 10.74 -10.88
CA GLY A 87 -2.98 11.26 -10.03
C GLY A 87 -2.25 10.22 -9.21
N GLY A 88 -2.50 8.96 -9.43
CA GLY A 88 -1.68 7.89 -8.89
C GLY A 88 -0.24 8.03 -9.37
N ASP A 89 0.68 8.30 -8.43
CA ASP A 89 2.12 8.35 -8.74
C ASP A 89 2.69 6.95 -8.90
N MET A 90 2.11 5.99 -8.21
CA MET A 90 2.38 4.55 -8.28
C MET A 90 1.05 3.80 -8.25
N VAL A 91 0.92 2.75 -9.04
CA VAL A 91 -0.28 1.90 -9.00
C VAL A 91 0.10 0.54 -8.44
N GLU A 92 -0.63 0.14 -7.41
CA GLU A 92 -0.48 -1.20 -6.83
C GLU A 92 -1.30 -2.19 -7.65
N ILE A 93 -0.72 -3.37 -7.88
CA ILE A 93 -1.30 -4.47 -8.64
C ILE A 93 -1.02 -5.81 -7.99
N ASP A 94 -2.03 -6.67 -7.96
CA ASP A 94 -1.93 -8.02 -7.43
C ASP A 94 -1.50 -8.99 -8.52
N VAL A 95 -0.42 -9.75 -8.29
CA VAL A 95 0.07 -10.73 -9.25
C VAL A 95 -0.26 -12.16 -8.84
N ALA A 96 -0.67 -12.98 -9.79
CA ALA A 96 -1.02 -14.38 -9.58
C ALA A 96 -0.53 -15.25 -10.76
N PRO A 97 0.07 -16.44 -10.49
CA PRO A 97 0.49 -17.37 -11.53
C PRO A 97 -0.72 -18.09 -12.14
N THR A 98 -0.57 -18.54 -13.38
CA THR A 98 -1.50 -19.41 -14.08
C THR A 98 -0.95 -20.83 -14.24
N LYS A 99 -1.82 -21.79 -14.59
CA LYS A 99 -1.45 -23.20 -14.81
C LYS A 99 -0.41 -23.38 -15.94
N ASP A 100 -0.48 -22.56 -16.98
CA ASP A 100 0.39 -22.59 -18.15
C ASP A 100 1.61 -21.66 -18.02
N GLY A 101 2.00 -21.31 -16.79
CA GLY A 101 3.23 -20.58 -16.50
C GLY A 101 3.22 -19.11 -16.92
N LYS A 102 2.04 -18.49 -17.06
CA LYS A 102 1.89 -17.04 -17.21
C LYS A 102 1.65 -16.39 -15.86
N MET A 103 1.72 -15.07 -15.83
CA MET A 103 1.37 -14.28 -14.64
C MET A 103 0.33 -13.24 -15.00
N VAL A 104 -0.77 -13.23 -14.28
CA VAL A 104 -1.90 -12.31 -14.49
C VAL A 104 -2.08 -11.37 -13.31
N LEU A 105 -2.84 -10.29 -13.53
CA LEU A 105 -3.29 -9.42 -12.46
C LEU A 105 -4.63 -9.91 -11.93
N PHE A 106 -4.68 -10.38 -10.67
CA PHE A 106 -5.90 -10.81 -10.02
C PHE A 106 -5.73 -10.84 -8.49
N HIS A 107 -6.69 -10.28 -7.75
CA HIS A 107 -6.58 -10.15 -6.30
C HIS A 107 -6.93 -11.41 -5.54
N ASP A 108 -8.09 -12.00 -5.85
CA ASP A 108 -8.65 -13.08 -5.05
C ASP A 108 -7.89 -14.39 -5.27
N TRP A 109 -7.90 -15.25 -4.27
CA TRP A 109 -7.23 -16.54 -4.37
C TRP A 109 -7.90 -17.46 -5.38
N THR A 110 -9.23 -17.41 -5.44
CA THR A 110 -10.06 -18.13 -6.41
C THR A 110 -10.84 -17.16 -7.28
N VAL A 111 -11.20 -17.58 -8.47
CA VAL A 111 -12.00 -16.78 -9.40
C VAL A 111 -13.49 -16.73 -9.05
N ASP A 112 -13.95 -17.53 -8.09
CA ASP A 112 -15.35 -17.84 -7.74
C ASP A 112 -16.17 -16.63 -7.32
N CYS A 113 -15.51 -15.64 -6.66
CA CYS A 113 -16.19 -14.48 -6.11
C CYS A 113 -16.62 -13.49 -7.21
N ARG A 114 -15.69 -13.16 -8.10
CA ARG A 114 -15.85 -12.06 -9.06
C ARG A 114 -16.30 -12.51 -10.42
N THR A 115 -16.06 -13.79 -10.76
CA THR A 115 -16.26 -14.30 -12.10
C THR A 115 -17.35 -15.37 -12.18
N ASN A 116 -17.67 -15.78 -13.39
CA ASN A 116 -18.49 -16.96 -13.70
C ASN A 116 -17.72 -18.28 -13.69
N GLY A 117 -16.40 -18.24 -13.35
CA GLY A 117 -15.56 -19.42 -13.23
C GLY A 117 -15.49 -19.98 -11.82
N LYS A 118 -14.65 -21.02 -11.65
CA LYS A 118 -14.40 -21.74 -10.40
C LYS A 118 -12.93 -22.12 -10.27
N GLY A 119 -12.42 -22.15 -9.03
CA GLY A 119 -11.10 -22.65 -8.69
C GLY A 119 -10.03 -21.56 -8.55
N GLU A 120 -8.80 -21.97 -8.29
CA GLU A 120 -7.67 -21.05 -8.11
C GLU A 120 -7.12 -20.58 -9.46
N THR A 121 -6.56 -19.37 -9.53
CA THR A 121 -5.94 -18.84 -10.75
C THR A 121 -4.86 -19.77 -11.30
N ARG A 122 -4.09 -20.40 -10.40
CA ARG A 122 -3.00 -21.33 -10.73
C ARG A 122 -3.43 -22.66 -11.32
N ASP A 123 -4.72 -23.00 -11.21
CA ASP A 123 -5.30 -24.20 -11.79
C ASP A 123 -5.92 -23.97 -13.17
N LEU A 124 -5.98 -22.70 -13.59
CA LEU A 124 -6.55 -22.24 -14.85
C LEU A 124 -5.43 -21.71 -15.79
N THR A 125 -5.56 -22.00 -17.07
CA THR A 125 -4.70 -21.43 -18.11
C THR A 125 -5.05 -19.97 -18.36
N LEU A 126 -4.15 -19.21 -18.98
CA LEU A 126 -4.42 -17.83 -19.39
C LEU A 126 -5.66 -17.72 -20.29
N SER A 127 -5.84 -18.66 -21.21
CA SER A 127 -7.01 -18.70 -22.11
C SER A 127 -8.31 -18.86 -21.33
N GLU A 128 -8.34 -19.77 -20.35
CA GLU A 128 -9.50 -19.98 -19.48
C GLU A 128 -9.80 -18.73 -18.65
N LEU A 129 -8.77 -18.11 -18.06
CA LEU A 129 -8.93 -16.88 -17.27
C LEU A 129 -9.45 -15.71 -18.13
N LYS A 130 -8.93 -15.53 -19.34
CA LYS A 130 -9.40 -14.47 -20.26
C LYS A 130 -10.82 -14.68 -20.77
N ALA A 131 -11.33 -15.90 -20.74
CA ALA A 131 -12.73 -16.19 -21.10
C ALA A 131 -13.73 -15.83 -19.97
N LEU A 132 -13.26 -15.58 -18.76
CA LEU A 132 -14.10 -15.25 -17.62
C LEU A 132 -14.60 -13.80 -17.67
N ASP A 133 -15.82 -13.61 -17.13
CA ASP A 133 -16.39 -12.30 -16.86
C ASP A 133 -16.07 -11.87 -15.44
N ILE A 134 -15.12 -10.96 -15.26
CA ILE A 134 -14.74 -10.45 -13.94
C ILE A 134 -15.78 -9.52 -13.31
N GLY A 135 -16.81 -9.14 -14.03
CA GLY A 135 -17.95 -8.35 -13.54
C GLY A 135 -19.10 -9.19 -12.97
N TYR A 136 -19.01 -10.53 -13.07
CA TYR A 136 -20.14 -11.44 -12.85
C TYR A 136 -20.69 -11.43 -11.42
N GLY A 137 -19.83 -11.33 -10.41
CA GLY A 137 -20.21 -11.45 -9.00
C GLY A 137 -20.58 -10.14 -8.29
N TYR A 138 -20.44 -8.99 -8.96
CA TYR A 138 -20.61 -7.68 -8.33
C TYR A 138 -22.05 -7.32 -8.09
N THR A 139 -22.39 -7.03 -6.81
CA THR A 139 -23.73 -6.63 -6.38
C THR A 139 -23.68 -5.67 -5.20
N ALA A 140 -24.56 -4.66 -5.21
CA ALA A 140 -24.71 -3.67 -4.15
C ALA A 140 -25.92 -3.96 -3.23
N ASP A 141 -26.83 -4.86 -3.64
CA ASP A 141 -28.15 -5.08 -3.03
C ASP A 141 -28.35 -6.50 -2.48
N GLY A 142 -27.25 -7.19 -2.17
CA GLY A 142 -27.25 -8.53 -1.59
C GLY A 142 -27.58 -9.63 -2.61
N GLY A 143 -27.33 -9.40 -3.88
CA GLY A 143 -27.52 -10.39 -4.95
C GLY A 143 -28.88 -10.34 -5.64
N LYS A 144 -29.64 -9.27 -5.46
CA LYS A 144 -30.91 -9.05 -6.20
C LYS A 144 -30.64 -8.60 -7.63
N SER A 145 -29.58 -7.80 -7.83
CA SER A 145 -29.13 -7.37 -9.15
C SER A 145 -27.61 -7.49 -9.30
N PHE A 146 -27.14 -7.62 -10.54
CA PHE A 146 -25.74 -7.74 -10.92
C PHE A 146 -25.46 -6.83 -12.13
N PRO A 147 -25.34 -5.52 -11.92
CA PRO A 147 -25.32 -4.53 -13.02
C PRO A 147 -24.05 -4.58 -13.88
N LEU A 148 -22.99 -5.28 -13.42
CA LEU A 148 -21.71 -5.36 -14.09
C LEU A 148 -21.50 -6.67 -14.86
N ARG A 149 -22.44 -7.59 -14.84
CA ARG A 149 -22.37 -8.85 -15.60
C ARG A 149 -22.25 -8.60 -17.10
N GLY A 150 -21.37 -9.36 -17.74
CA GLY A 150 -21.09 -9.26 -19.16
C GLY A 150 -20.11 -8.12 -19.54
N LYS A 151 -19.78 -7.25 -18.59
CA LYS A 151 -18.93 -6.09 -18.87
C LYS A 151 -17.43 -6.35 -18.64
N GLY A 152 -17.09 -7.48 -18.01
CA GLY A 152 -15.71 -7.81 -17.62
C GLY A 152 -15.06 -8.94 -18.43
N ILE A 153 -15.67 -9.41 -19.50
CA ILE A 153 -15.15 -10.53 -20.31
C ILE A 153 -13.84 -10.12 -20.98
N GLY A 154 -12.80 -10.97 -20.84
CA GLY A 154 -11.51 -10.75 -21.47
C GLY A 154 -10.62 -9.70 -20.80
N GLN A 155 -11.02 -9.13 -19.68
CA GLN A 155 -10.33 -8.02 -19.04
C GLN A 155 -9.26 -8.43 -18.02
N ILE A 156 -9.03 -9.72 -17.74
CA ILE A 156 -7.91 -10.17 -16.90
C ILE A 156 -6.62 -9.99 -17.70
N PRO A 157 -5.72 -9.03 -17.34
CA PRO A 157 -4.50 -8.81 -18.10
C PRO A 157 -3.36 -9.68 -17.60
N THR A 158 -2.36 -9.91 -18.45
CA THR A 158 -1.07 -10.42 -17.99
C THR A 158 -0.21 -9.29 -17.40
N VAL A 159 0.83 -9.67 -16.66
CA VAL A 159 1.82 -8.71 -16.17
C VAL A 159 2.48 -7.98 -17.34
N GLU A 160 2.83 -8.68 -18.43
CA GLU A 160 3.41 -8.08 -19.62
C GLU A 160 2.51 -7.00 -20.24
N GLU A 161 1.21 -7.26 -20.33
CA GLU A 161 0.21 -6.28 -20.80
C GLU A 161 0.17 -5.04 -19.88
N ALA A 162 0.24 -5.25 -18.56
CA ALA A 162 0.27 -4.16 -17.59
C ALA A 162 1.56 -3.31 -17.68
N LEU A 163 2.73 -3.95 -17.85
CA LEU A 163 3.99 -3.25 -18.06
C LEU A 163 3.97 -2.40 -19.34
N ALA A 164 3.42 -2.94 -20.42
CA ALA A 164 3.25 -2.21 -21.69
C ALA A 164 2.27 -1.04 -21.56
N ALA A 165 1.22 -1.19 -20.76
CA ALA A 165 0.22 -0.13 -20.50
C ALA A 165 0.74 1.01 -19.62
N MET A 166 1.81 0.76 -18.83
CA MET A 166 2.38 1.69 -17.85
C MET A 166 3.88 1.96 -18.08
N PRO A 167 4.30 2.38 -19.29
CA PRO A 167 5.72 2.46 -19.64
C PRO A 167 6.51 3.50 -18.85
N ALA A 168 5.85 4.51 -18.31
CA ALA A 168 6.48 5.67 -17.65
C ALA A 168 6.02 5.87 -16.18
N ARG A 169 5.31 4.94 -15.61
CA ARG A 169 4.81 5.03 -14.22
C ARG A 169 5.26 3.83 -13.41
N PRO A 170 5.69 4.01 -12.14
CA PRO A 170 6.04 2.90 -11.28
C PRO A 170 4.82 2.05 -10.91
N LEU A 171 5.07 0.77 -10.72
CA LEU A 171 4.11 -0.21 -10.22
C LEU A 171 4.59 -0.76 -8.88
N LEU A 172 3.63 -1.08 -8.00
CA LEU A 172 3.86 -1.78 -6.74
C LEU A 172 3.24 -3.18 -6.88
N PHE A 173 4.08 -4.19 -7.00
CA PHE A 173 3.65 -5.58 -7.20
C PHE A 173 3.35 -6.27 -5.87
N ASN A 174 2.17 -6.85 -5.73
CA ASN A 174 1.73 -7.60 -4.55
C ASN A 174 1.80 -9.11 -4.78
N PHE A 175 2.69 -9.79 -4.07
CA PHE A 175 2.75 -11.25 -4.05
C PHE A 175 1.68 -11.82 -3.10
N LYS A 176 0.67 -12.45 -3.67
CA LYS A 176 -0.45 -13.02 -2.90
C LYS A 176 -0.11 -14.34 -2.23
N SER A 177 0.71 -15.18 -2.85
CA SER A 177 1.07 -16.49 -2.30
C SER A 177 2.40 -16.45 -1.52
N LYS A 178 2.71 -17.56 -0.85
CA LYS A 178 3.97 -17.72 -0.13
C LYS A 178 5.06 -18.42 -0.98
N ASN A 179 4.79 -18.67 -2.28
CA ASN A 179 5.76 -19.33 -3.16
C ASN A 179 6.83 -18.34 -3.64
N PRO A 180 8.12 -18.53 -3.30
CA PRO A 180 9.19 -17.63 -3.75
C PRO A 180 9.42 -17.66 -5.27
N ASP A 181 9.04 -18.74 -5.97
CA ASP A 181 9.20 -18.88 -7.43
C ASP A 181 8.39 -17.81 -8.20
N GLU A 182 7.33 -17.27 -7.58
CA GLU A 182 6.59 -16.15 -8.17
C GLU A 182 7.45 -14.89 -8.30
N ALA A 183 8.41 -14.69 -7.40
CA ALA A 183 9.36 -13.59 -7.50
C ALA A 183 10.37 -13.81 -8.65
N ASP A 184 10.85 -15.04 -8.86
CA ASP A 184 11.70 -15.38 -9.99
C ASP A 184 10.96 -15.19 -11.32
N GLN A 185 9.70 -15.65 -11.39
CA GLN A 185 8.85 -15.50 -12.56
C GLN A 185 8.58 -14.02 -12.90
N LEU A 186 8.16 -13.22 -11.91
CA LEU A 186 7.94 -11.78 -12.09
C LEU A 186 9.23 -11.08 -12.53
N PHE A 187 10.37 -11.41 -11.92
CA PHE A 187 11.65 -10.80 -12.27
C PHE A 187 12.08 -11.15 -13.70
N ALA A 188 11.86 -12.39 -14.14
CA ALA A 188 12.11 -12.80 -15.54
C ALA A 188 11.25 -11.98 -16.51
N ILE A 189 9.96 -11.75 -16.21
CA ILE A 189 9.06 -10.92 -17.02
C ILE A 189 9.57 -9.47 -17.06
N LEU A 190 9.93 -8.87 -15.93
CA LEU A 190 10.48 -7.52 -15.86
C LEU A 190 11.75 -7.37 -16.72
N LYS A 191 12.65 -8.33 -16.66
CA LYS A 191 13.87 -8.34 -17.49
C LYS A 191 13.57 -8.47 -18.96
N ALA A 192 12.66 -9.35 -19.35
CA ALA A 192 12.28 -9.59 -20.73
C ALA A 192 11.52 -8.42 -21.37
N SER A 193 10.77 -7.65 -20.57
CA SER A 193 10.00 -6.50 -21.05
C SER A 193 10.84 -5.30 -21.47
N GLY A 194 12.13 -5.26 -21.13
CA GLY A 194 13.00 -4.10 -21.36
C GLY A 194 12.66 -2.89 -20.48
N ARG A 195 11.76 -3.04 -19.51
CA ARG A 195 11.38 -1.98 -18.57
C ARG A 195 12.54 -1.62 -17.64
N ASP A 196 12.86 -0.35 -17.56
CA ASP A 196 13.80 0.17 -16.56
C ASP A 196 13.13 0.31 -15.18
N TYR A 197 12.81 -0.86 -14.57
CA TYR A 197 12.08 -0.95 -13.30
C TYR A 197 12.83 -0.28 -12.14
N GLU A 198 14.18 -0.21 -12.21
CA GLU A 198 14.99 0.49 -11.20
C GLU A 198 14.79 2.01 -11.31
N LYS A 199 14.96 2.58 -12.49
CA LYS A 199 14.81 4.02 -12.74
C LYS A 199 13.38 4.51 -12.52
N LEU A 200 12.40 3.71 -12.91
CA LEU A 200 10.98 4.02 -12.68
C LEU A 200 10.64 3.96 -11.19
N GLY A 201 11.37 3.18 -10.41
CA GLY A 201 11.13 3.00 -8.98
C GLY A 201 10.01 2.01 -8.69
N ASP A 202 9.86 0.98 -9.53
CA ASP A 202 8.97 -0.14 -9.24
C ASP A 202 9.28 -0.72 -7.86
N ALA A 203 8.28 -1.27 -7.18
CA ALA A 203 8.41 -1.78 -5.83
C ALA A 203 7.63 -3.07 -5.64
N PHE A 204 7.89 -3.76 -4.52
CA PHE A 204 7.33 -5.07 -4.29
C PHE A 204 6.84 -5.20 -2.83
N TYR A 205 5.73 -5.90 -2.65
CA TYR A 205 5.31 -6.24 -1.31
C TYR A 205 4.48 -7.54 -1.31
N GLY A 206 4.10 -8.02 -0.14
CA GLY A 206 3.24 -9.21 -0.04
C GLY A 206 3.72 -10.21 0.99
N ALA A 207 3.64 -11.50 0.66
CA ALA A 207 4.09 -12.58 1.53
C ALA A 207 5.63 -12.57 1.71
N GLN A 208 6.11 -12.97 2.91
CA GLN A 208 7.52 -12.82 3.28
C GLN A 208 8.49 -13.51 2.31
N ARG A 209 8.24 -14.78 1.96
CA ARG A 209 9.18 -15.56 1.14
C ARG A 209 9.42 -14.99 -0.26
N PRO A 210 8.37 -14.61 -1.04
CA PRO A 210 8.58 -13.91 -2.31
C PRO A 210 9.23 -12.52 -2.14
N VAL A 211 8.91 -11.80 -1.06
CA VAL A 211 9.55 -10.50 -0.76
C VAL A 211 11.03 -10.69 -0.49
N ASP A 212 11.42 -11.67 0.30
CA ASP A 212 12.83 -11.98 0.55
C ASP A 212 13.56 -12.40 -0.73
N ARG A 213 12.89 -13.14 -1.61
CA ARG A 213 13.45 -13.55 -2.89
C ARG A 213 13.63 -12.39 -3.86
N ILE A 214 12.63 -11.54 -4.02
CA ILE A 214 12.73 -10.39 -4.94
C ILE A 214 13.79 -9.37 -4.50
N ARG A 215 14.04 -9.22 -3.21
CA ARG A 215 15.14 -8.39 -2.69
C ARG A 215 16.52 -8.85 -3.16
N GLN A 216 16.70 -10.15 -3.35
CA GLN A 216 17.95 -10.72 -3.86
C GLN A 216 18.11 -10.46 -5.36
N LEU A 217 17.00 -10.34 -6.09
CA LEU A 217 16.97 -10.18 -7.54
C LEU A 217 16.97 -8.70 -7.96
N ALA A 218 16.15 -7.88 -7.31
CA ALA A 218 15.95 -6.44 -7.59
C ALA A 218 16.52 -5.59 -6.45
N THR A 219 17.84 -5.65 -6.26
CA THR A 219 18.55 -5.13 -5.06
C THR A 219 18.45 -3.62 -4.84
N LYS A 220 18.11 -2.84 -5.86
CA LYS A 220 17.95 -1.38 -5.78
C LYS A 220 16.51 -0.93 -5.56
N ASN A 221 15.55 -1.85 -5.70
CA ASN A 221 14.15 -1.57 -5.51
C ASN A 221 13.73 -1.88 -4.07
N TRP A 222 12.82 -1.07 -3.54
CA TRP A 222 12.30 -1.34 -2.21
C TRP A 222 11.24 -2.44 -2.24
N ALA A 223 11.30 -3.28 -1.22
CA ALA A 223 10.33 -4.36 -1.04
C ALA A 223 10.04 -4.53 0.46
N PHE A 224 8.83 -4.92 0.82
CA PHE A 224 8.43 -5.05 2.21
C PHE A 224 7.30 -6.05 2.45
N ASN A 225 7.25 -6.60 3.65
CA ASN A 225 6.10 -7.35 4.14
C ASN A 225 5.30 -6.49 5.13
N MET A 226 4.02 -6.27 4.82
CA MET A 226 3.16 -5.41 5.63
C MET A 226 2.92 -5.96 7.03
N LYS A 227 2.69 -7.27 7.15
CA LYS A 227 2.27 -7.91 8.42
C LYS A 227 3.39 -8.04 9.44
N ASN A 228 4.60 -8.32 8.97
CA ASN A 228 5.76 -8.54 9.84
C ASN A 228 6.64 -7.30 9.90
N GLU A 229 7.26 -6.92 8.78
CA GLU A 229 8.31 -5.88 8.74
C GLU A 229 7.76 -4.49 9.00
N ALA A 230 6.76 -4.04 8.21
CA ALA A 230 6.19 -2.71 8.40
C ALA A 230 5.53 -2.55 9.77
N LYS A 231 4.82 -3.59 10.23
CA LYS A 231 4.23 -3.60 11.58
C LYS A 231 5.29 -3.56 12.67
N SER A 232 6.41 -4.29 12.53
CA SER A 232 7.51 -4.27 13.50
C SER A 232 8.17 -2.90 13.54
N CYS A 233 8.51 -2.33 12.38
CA CYS A 233 9.07 -0.98 12.30
C CYS A 233 8.15 0.05 13.00
N THR A 234 6.86 0.06 12.67
CA THR A 234 5.90 1.00 13.28
C THR A 234 5.84 0.82 14.80
N LYS A 235 5.71 -0.42 15.28
CA LYS A 235 5.66 -0.73 16.72
C LYS A 235 6.93 -0.29 17.44
N ASP A 236 8.08 -0.67 16.91
CA ASP A 236 9.38 -0.38 17.54
C ASP A 236 9.66 1.12 17.52
N TYR A 237 9.27 1.84 16.46
CA TYR A 237 9.42 3.28 16.43
C TYR A 237 8.53 4.00 17.45
N VAL A 238 7.29 3.57 17.63
CA VAL A 238 6.42 4.09 18.71
C VAL A 238 7.07 3.88 20.07
N LEU A 239 7.68 2.72 20.31
CA LEU A 239 8.28 2.36 21.60
C LEU A 239 9.62 3.06 21.85
N TYR A 240 10.46 3.23 20.84
CA TYR A 240 11.87 3.65 21.00
C TYR A 240 12.22 4.96 20.29
N GLY A 241 11.38 5.45 19.37
CA GLY A 241 11.66 6.66 18.57
C GLY A 241 11.87 7.93 19.40
N TRP A 242 11.37 7.99 20.64
CA TRP A 242 11.61 9.09 21.57
C TRP A 242 13.09 9.30 21.89
N THR A 243 13.91 8.25 21.80
CA THR A 243 15.36 8.33 21.99
C THR A 243 16.08 9.03 20.84
N GLY A 244 15.41 9.26 19.70
CA GLY A 244 16.00 9.75 18.47
C GLY A 244 16.67 8.67 17.62
N ILE A 245 16.78 7.45 18.12
CA ILE A 245 17.38 6.32 17.41
C ILE A 245 16.31 5.64 16.56
N VAL A 246 16.64 5.37 15.29
CA VAL A 246 15.75 4.58 14.42
C VAL A 246 15.99 3.09 14.69
N PRO A 247 14.96 2.33 15.04
CA PRO A 247 15.07 0.88 15.23
C PRO A 247 15.59 0.16 13.98
N GLU A 248 16.32 -0.92 14.19
CA GLU A 248 16.86 -1.75 13.11
C GLU A 248 15.76 -2.30 12.20
N SER A 249 14.60 -2.64 12.77
CA SER A 249 13.42 -3.09 12.03
C SER A 249 12.89 -2.10 10.98
N CYS A 250 13.32 -0.83 11.03
CA CYS A 250 12.94 0.20 10.07
C CYS A 250 13.95 0.36 8.92
N ARG A 251 15.21 -0.12 9.06
CA ARG A 251 16.25 0.11 8.05
C ARG A 251 15.88 -0.49 6.69
N ASN A 252 15.97 0.33 5.64
CA ASN A 252 15.57 -0.02 4.27
C ASN A 252 14.15 -0.61 4.18
N GLY A 253 13.32 -0.36 5.20
CA GLY A 253 11.97 -0.89 5.34
C GLY A 253 10.88 0.15 5.08
N VAL A 254 9.73 -0.12 5.67
CA VAL A 254 8.55 0.75 5.57
C VAL A 254 7.97 1.01 6.96
N LEU A 255 7.77 2.28 7.27
CA LEU A 255 6.99 2.74 8.42
C LEU A 255 5.57 3.06 7.95
N VAL A 256 4.56 2.45 8.55
CA VAL A 256 3.15 2.71 8.24
C VAL A 256 2.51 3.57 9.32
N ILE A 257 1.88 4.66 8.92
CA ILE A 257 1.23 5.61 9.84
C ILE A 257 -0.26 5.69 9.52
N PRO A 258 -1.13 5.11 10.35
CA PRO A 258 -2.57 5.38 10.24
C PRO A 258 -2.85 6.86 10.52
N ILE A 259 -3.71 7.47 9.72
CA ILE A 259 -3.94 8.92 9.77
C ILE A 259 -4.48 9.43 11.12
N ASN A 260 -5.15 8.57 11.86
CA ASN A 260 -5.65 8.87 13.21
C ASN A 260 -4.65 8.47 14.34
N TYR A 261 -3.46 7.94 14.00
CA TYR A 261 -2.39 7.55 14.93
C TYR A 261 -1.06 8.23 14.61
N GLN A 262 -1.08 9.50 14.23
CA GLN A 262 0.13 10.30 13.97
C GLN A 262 0.81 10.76 15.27
N TRP A 263 0.04 10.91 16.35
CA TRP A 263 0.51 11.46 17.63
C TRP A 263 1.62 10.64 18.33
N PRO A 264 1.71 9.28 18.21
CA PRO A 264 2.80 8.55 18.85
C PRO A 264 4.06 8.48 17.97
N MET A 265 4.05 9.14 16.80
CA MET A 265 5.18 9.16 15.86
C MET A 265 6.17 10.26 16.25
N TRP A 266 7.16 9.93 17.06
CA TRP A 266 8.16 10.84 17.61
C TRP A 266 8.87 11.66 16.52
N GLY A 267 8.74 12.98 16.61
CA GLY A 267 9.33 13.91 15.64
C GLY A 267 8.53 14.11 14.36
N TRP A 268 7.30 13.60 14.29
CA TRP A 268 6.43 13.79 13.13
C TRP A 268 6.08 15.26 12.92
N PRO A 269 6.06 15.79 11.66
CA PRO A 269 6.48 15.08 10.45
C PRO A 269 7.97 15.19 10.12
N ASN A 270 8.59 16.36 10.18
CA ASN A 270 9.88 16.65 9.53
C ASN A 270 11.05 15.85 10.12
N ARG A 271 11.14 15.79 11.46
CA ARG A 271 12.20 15.04 12.15
C ARG A 271 12.10 13.54 11.88
N LEU A 272 10.88 12.99 11.87
CA LEU A 272 10.65 11.60 11.55
C LEU A 272 11.04 11.29 10.10
N ILE A 273 10.59 12.14 9.15
CA ILE A 273 10.93 11.98 7.73
C ILE A 273 12.45 11.94 7.55
N ALA A 274 13.17 12.92 8.10
CA ALA A 274 14.64 12.96 8.02
C ALA A 274 15.31 11.70 8.61
N ARG A 275 14.78 11.18 9.72
CA ARG A 275 15.28 9.95 10.35
C ARG A 275 15.06 8.73 9.45
N MET A 276 13.89 8.58 8.86
CA MET A 276 13.56 7.44 7.98
C MET A 276 14.37 7.52 6.68
N GLU A 277 14.48 8.69 6.08
CA GLU A 277 15.34 8.91 4.90
C GLU A 277 16.81 8.54 5.19
N GLY A 278 17.32 8.93 6.35
CA GLY A 278 18.69 8.63 6.79
C GLY A 278 19.01 7.13 6.93
N VAL A 279 18.02 6.28 7.02
CA VAL A 279 18.16 4.80 7.07
C VAL A 279 17.56 4.10 5.85
N GLY A 280 17.24 4.85 4.78
CA GLY A 280 16.67 4.29 3.54
C GLY A 280 15.21 3.82 3.66
N ALA A 281 14.53 4.09 4.78
CA ALA A 281 13.15 3.68 4.99
C ALA A 281 12.15 4.56 4.22
N LYS A 282 11.01 4.00 3.86
CA LYS A 282 9.87 4.71 3.30
C LYS A 282 8.79 4.91 4.36
N ILE A 283 8.03 6.00 4.24
CA ILE A 283 6.85 6.23 5.08
C ILE A 283 5.62 6.11 4.19
N ILE A 284 4.63 5.34 4.66
CA ILE A 284 3.32 5.22 4.02
C ILE A 284 2.26 5.66 5.02
N VAL A 285 1.55 6.74 4.72
CA VAL A 285 0.34 7.12 5.44
C VAL A 285 -0.82 6.31 4.87
N VAL A 286 -1.60 5.71 5.76
CA VAL A 286 -2.78 4.90 5.42
C VAL A 286 -4.04 5.51 6.04
N GLY A 287 -5.21 5.03 5.65
CA GLY A 287 -6.49 5.44 6.22
C GLY A 287 -6.58 5.23 7.74
N PRO A 288 -7.68 5.61 8.36
CA PRO A 288 -7.83 5.50 9.80
C PRO A 288 -7.79 4.03 10.26
N HIS A 289 -7.02 3.78 11.33
CA HIS A 289 -7.01 2.48 11.99
C HIS A 289 -8.26 2.34 12.86
N GLU A 290 -9.00 1.26 12.66
CA GLU A 290 -10.12 0.85 13.49
C GLU A 290 -9.82 -0.53 14.09
N SER A 291 -10.00 -0.66 15.42
CA SER A 291 -9.74 -1.93 16.11
C SER A 291 -10.60 -3.06 15.53
N GLY A 292 -9.98 -4.20 15.24
CA GLY A 292 -10.64 -5.36 14.65
C GLY A 292 -10.90 -5.29 13.15
N LYS A 293 -10.46 -4.21 12.47
CA LYS A 293 -10.50 -4.07 11.01
C LYS A 293 -9.10 -4.06 10.41
N SER A 294 -9.00 -4.39 9.13
CA SER A 294 -7.77 -4.23 8.37
C SER A 294 -7.45 -2.74 8.19
N ASN A 295 -6.16 -2.37 8.25
CA ASN A 295 -5.73 -1.05 7.83
C ASN A 295 -5.93 -0.95 6.31
N GLU A 296 -6.68 0.04 5.90
CA GLU A 296 -6.95 0.35 4.50
C GLU A 296 -6.36 1.71 4.14
N GLY A 297 -6.34 2.03 2.86
CA GLY A 297 -5.91 3.35 2.39
C GLY A 297 -6.95 4.44 2.65
N LEU A 298 -6.64 5.65 2.20
CA LEU A 298 -7.55 6.79 2.26
C LEU A 298 -8.67 6.62 1.24
N SER A 299 -9.90 6.84 1.69
CA SER A 299 -11.10 6.92 0.83
C SER A 299 -11.90 8.20 1.06
N ASP A 300 -11.62 8.95 2.12
CA ASP A 300 -12.29 10.22 2.41
C ASP A 300 -11.36 11.41 2.12
N VAL A 301 -11.79 12.32 1.27
CA VAL A 301 -11.06 13.55 0.91
C VAL A 301 -10.75 14.42 2.13
N HIS A 302 -11.63 14.44 3.14
CA HIS A 302 -11.40 15.17 4.38
C HIS A 302 -10.17 14.69 5.16
N ASP A 303 -9.77 13.45 4.97
CA ASP A 303 -8.57 12.90 5.61
C ASP A 303 -7.28 13.51 5.05
N LEU A 304 -7.27 14.03 3.83
CA LEU A 304 -6.11 14.76 3.29
C LEU A 304 -5.70 15.95 4.15
N GLY A 305 -6.68 16.66 4.72
CA GLY A 305 -6.44 17.80 5.60
C GLY A 305 -5.74 17.45 6.92
N LYS A 306 -5.71 16.18 7.30
CA LYS A 306 -5.02 15.69 8.51
C LYS A 306 -3.53 15.37 8.25
N ILE A 307 -3.11 15.30 6.98
CA ILE A 307 -1.72 15.03 6.61
C ILE A 307 -0.96 16.36 6.66
N PRO A 308 0.19 16.44 7.37
CA PRO A 308 0.98 17.65 7.42
C PRO A 308 1.42 18.15 6.03
N ALA A 309 1.35 19.44 5.80
CA ALA A 309 1.70 20.05 4.50
C ALA A 309 3.15 19.78 4.06
N SER A 310 4.06 19.52 5.01
CA SER A 310 5.46 19.18 4.72
C SER A 310 5.70 17.68 4.42
N TYR A 311 4.65 16.85 4.45
CA TYR A 311 4.80 15.42 4.16
C TYR A 311 5.11 15.16 2.69
N ASN A 312 6.17 14.39 2.41
CA ASN A 312 6.65 14.06 1.06
C ASN A 312 6.69 12.54 0.78
N GLY A 313 6.23 11.71 1.72
CA GLY A 313 6.20 10.26 1.57
C GLY A 313 5.01 9.75 0.76
N TYR A 314 4.69 8.48 0.92
CA TYR A 314 3.59 7.84 0.19
C TYR A 314 2.28 7.89 0.98
N ILE A 315 1.18 8.05 0.26
CA ILE A 315 -0.19 7.91 0.77
C ILE A 315 -0.82 6.72 0.07
N TRP A 316 -1.25 5.73 0.82
CA TRP A 316 -2.00 4.59 0.30
C TRP A 316 -3.46 4.95 0.13
N VAL A 317 -3.97 4.84 -1.08
CA VAL A 317 -5.30 5.34 -1.45
C VAL A 317 -6.19 4.19 -1.92
N GLU A 318 -7.37 4.10 -1.31
CA GLU A 318 -8.43 3.17 -1.75
C GLU A 318 -9.31 3.81 -2.84
N ASP A 319 -9.69 5.07 -2.64
CA ASP A 319 -10.50 5.83 -3.60
C ASP A 319 -9.64 6.86 -4.35
N ILE A 320 -8.92 6.40 -5.36
CA ILE A 320 -8.12 7.30 -6.19
C ILE A 320 -9.00 8.26 -7.02
N TRP A 321 -10.25 7.87 -7.29
CA TRP A 321 -11.21 8.71 -8.00
C TRP A 321 -11.54 9.99 -7.25
N ALA A 322 -11.72 9.90 -5.94
CA ALA A 322 -11.97 11.06 -5.09
C ALA A 322 -10.67 11.76 -4.64
N ILE A 323 -9.68 10.99 -4.17
CA ILE A 323 -8.46 11.52 -3.52
C ILE A 323 -7.50 12.17 -4.53
N GLY A 324 -7.32 11.56 -5.70
CA GLY A 324 -6.34 12.03 -6.68
C GLY A 324 -6.58 13.47 -7.15
N PRO A 325 -7.77 13.81 -7.65
CA PRO A 325 -8.11 15.19 -8.03
C PRO A 325 -8.08 16.18 -6.85
N ALA A 326 -8.44 15.74 -5.63
CA ALA A 326 -8.46 16.60 -4.45
C ALA A 326 -7.06 17.01 -4.00
N LEU A 327 -6.05 16.16 -4.12
CA LEU A 327 -4.66 16.48 -3.76
C LEU A 327 -4.00 17.43 -4.78
N ARG A 328 -4.49 17.48 -6.00
CA ARG A 328 -3.93 18.31 -7.08
C ARG A 328 -4.47 19.74 -7.10
N ARG A 329 -5.53 20.02 -6.36
CA ARG A 329 -6.10 21.37 -6.19
C ARG A 329 -5.32 22.15 -5.13
#